data_8d982ea55fe186315ffdd84e804662e6
#
_entry.id   8d982ea55fe186315ffdd84e804662e6
#
_cell.length_a   1.000
_cell.length_b   1.000
_cell.length_c   1.000
_cell.angle_alpha   90.00
_cell.angle_beta   90.00
_cell.angle_gamma   90.00
#
_symmetry.space_group_name_H-M   'P 1'
#
loop_
_entity.id
_entity.type
_entity.pdbx_description
1 polymer ?
#
loop_
_entity_poly.entity_id
_entity_poly.type
_entity_poly.pdbx_seq_one_letter_code
_entity_poly.pdbx_strand_id
1 'polypeptide(L)'
;MKSSVPKVLNPVGGETMLGHVITAARELAPRRLIVVAGHGRGQVAAELAGRAPDVTVVVQERRGGTGHAVRIVLEAVGQIHGTLLVTYADTPLLRASTLESLTAAHTAAGAAATVLTTVLPDPAGYGRIIRGADGGFEAIVEHSDATDEQRAITEINSGVYAFSGALLADAIKRVPTDNVKGEEYLTDAVGILRADGYPVACVRCGDPEEVMGVNDQAQLAWARRVMNDRVLSRWMGAGVTIRDPATTWIDVGVELERDVEIGPGTQLE
;
A
#
# COMPACT_ATOMS: atom_id res chain seq x y z
N MET A 1 3.17 16.39 -3.11
CA MET A 1 3.98 17.30 -2.25
C MET A 1 4.75 18.28 -3.14
N LYS A 2 4.89 19.54 -2.76
CA LYS A 2 5.74 20.50 -3.46
C LYS A 2 7.17 20.41 -2.85
N SER A 3 7.92 19.39 -3.23
CA SER A 3 9.25 19.07 -2.69
C SER A 3 10.17 18.59 -3.80
N SER A 4 11.48 18.86 -3.68
CA SER A 4 12.52 18.30 -4.56
C SER A 4 12.85 16.84 -4.22
N VAL A 5 12.47 16.39 -3.02
CA VAL A 5 12.58 14.98 -2.60
C VAL A 5 11.39 14.20 -3.14
N PRO A 6 11.59 13.06 -3.77
CA PRO A 6 10.49 12.16 -4.16
C PRO A 6 9.57 11.87 -2.98
N LYS A 7 8.26 11.86 -3.22
CA LYS A 7 7.24 11.69 -2.18
C LYS A 7 7.57 10.51 -1.23
N VAL A 8 7.88 9.38 -1.81
CA VAL A 8 8.11 8.11 -1.10
C VAL A 8 9.39 8.06 -0.27
N LEU A 9 10.31 9.02 -0.46
CA LEU A 9 11.55 9.15 0.29
C LEU A 9 11.43 10.11 1.49
N ASN A 10 10.26 10.69 1.74
CA ASN A 10 10.07 11.50 2.96
C ASN A 10 10.02 10.58 4.18
N PRO A 11 10.71 10.96 5.30
CA PRO A 11 10.80 10.14 6.48
C PRO A 11 9.51 10.19 7.32
N VAL A 12 9.20 9.05 7.92
CA VAL A 12 8.16 8.86 8.93
C VAL A 12 8.80 8.06 10.08
N GLY A 13 9.08 8.67 11.23
CA GLY A 13 9.73 8.02 12.36
C GLY A 13 11.11 7.43 12.01
N GLY A 14 11.99 8.23 11.37
CA GLY A 14 13.37 7.85 11.03
C GLY A 14 13.54 6.99 9.77
N GLU A 15 12.47 6.40 9.24
CA GLU A 15 12.52 5.57 8.03
C GLU A 15 11.70 6.20 6.90
N THR A 16 12.10 6.01 5.63
CA THR A 16 11.35 6.50 4.47
C THR A 16 9.99 5.82 4.33
N MET A 17 9.01 6.48 3.74
CA MET A 17 7.71 5.83 3.46
C MET A 17 7.89 4.53 2.65
N LEU A 18 8.77 4.54 1.65
CA LEU A 18 9.11 3.35 0.87
C LEU A 18 9.75 2.27 1.74
N GLY A 19 10.65 2.65 2.67
CA GLY A 19 11.31 1.74 3.60
C GLY A 19 10.31 1.00 4.49
N HIS A 20 9.31 1.71 5.03
CA HIS A 20 8.24 1.08 5.82
C HIS A 20 7.48 0.01 5.03
N VAL A 21 7.08 0.33 3.78
CA VAL A 21 6.36 -0.64 2.93
C VAL A 21 7.23 -1.85 2.58
N ILE A 22 8.52 -1.63 2.29
CA ILE A 22 9.48 -2.71 2.04
C ILE A 22 9.64 -3.59 3.29
N THR A 23 9.76 -2.98 4.48
CA THR A 23 9.88 -3.72 5.75
C THR A 23 8.65 -4.58 5.99
N ALA A 24 7.45 -4.02 5.87
CA ALA A 24 6.21 -4.78 6.02
C ALA A 24 6.10 -5.94 5.00
N ALA A 25 6.49 -5.70 3.75
CA ALA A 25 6.48 -6.74 2.72
C ALA A 25 7.53 -7.85 2.97
N ARG A 26 8.70 -7.52 3.52
CA ARG A 26 9.78 -8.50 3.84
C ARG A 26 9.37 -9.49 4.91
N GLU A 27 8.54 -9.12 5.87
CA GLU A 27 8.04 -10.03 6.91
C GLU A 27 7.30 -11.24 6.33
N LEU A 28 6.70 -11.10 5.13
CA LEU A 28 6.07 -12.21 4.41
C LEU A 28 7.08 -13.14 3.72
N ALA A 29 8.39 -12.90 3.84
CA ALA A 29 9.46 -13.65 3.18
C ALA A 29 9.22 -13.87 1.68
N PRO A 30 8.95 -12.82 0.88
CA PRO A 30 8.63 -12.96 -0.52
C PRO A 30 9.84 -13.47 -1.31
N ARG A 31 9.59 -14.27 -2.34
CA ARG A 31 10.64 -14.73 -3.24
C ARG A 31 11.35 -13.59 -3.98
N ARG A 32 10.63 -12.51 -4.26
CA ARG A 32 11.15 -11.30 -4.93
C ARG A 32 10.41 -10.07 -4.40
N LEU A 33 11.15 -9.00 -4.17
CA LEU A 33 10.65 -7.65 -3.94
C LEU A 33 10.99 -6.78 -5.14
N ILE A 34 9.99 -6.09 -5.68
CA ILE A 34 10.14 -5.25 -6.86
C ILE A 34 9.53 -3.89 -6.58
N VAL A 35 10.30 -2.85 -6.84
CA VAL A 35 9.83 -1.46 -6.77
C VAL A 35 9.74 -0.88 -8.16
N VAL A 36 8.56 -0.36 -8.52
CA VAL A 36 8.38 0.38 -9.77
C VAL A 36 8.68 1.85 -9.50
N ALA A 37 9.72 2.36 -10.15
CA ALA A 37 10.15 3.74 -10.01
C ALA A 37 9.83 4.54 -11.28
N GLY A 38 9.10 5.65 -11.10
CA GLY A 38 8.79 6.61 -12.16
C GLY A 38 9.50 7.94 -11.94
N HIS A 39 8.77 8.94 -11.42
CA HIS A 39 9.35 10.25 -11.11
C HIS A 39 10.37 10.15 -9.96
N GLY A 40 11.53 10.83 -10.14
CA GLY A 40 12.61 10.79 -9.13
C GLY A 40 13.34 9.45 -9.07
N ARG A 41 13.25 8.62 -10.12
CA ARG A 41 13.82 7.26 -10.19
C ARG A 41 15.27 7.14 -9.76
N GLY A 42 16.11 8.14 -10.09
CA GLY A 42 17.54 8.14 -9.71
C GLY A 42 17.74 8.21 -8.19
N GLN A 43 16.95 9.04 -7.50
CA GLN A 43 17.01 9.16 -6.03
C GLN A 43 16.44 7.91 -5.36
N VAL A 44 15.33 7.36 -5.89
CA VAL A 44 14.74 6.11 -5.38
C VAL A 44 15.70 4.94 -5.57
N ALA A 45 16.35 4.82 -6.74
CA ALA A 45 17.33 3.77 -6.99
C ALA A 45 18.57 3.88 -6.09
N ALA A 46 19.06 5.11 -5.86
CA ALA A 46 20.20 5.37 -4.96
C ALA A 46 19.86 4.99 -3.51
N GLU A 47 18.68 5.35 -3.03
CA GLU A 47 18.18 4.96 -1.70
C GLU A 47 18.11 3.45 -1.54
N LEU A 48 17.50 2.76 -2.51
CA LEU A 48 17.37 1.30 -2.48
C LEU A 48 18.73 0.60 -2.58
N ALA A 49 19.68 1.10 -3.38
CA ALA A 49 21.01 0.52 -3.47
C ALA A 49 21.76 0.55 -2.12
N GLY A 50 21.51 1.59 -1.29
CA GLY A 50 22.13 1.70 0.03
C GLY A 50 21.42 0.89 1.12
N ARG A 51 20.09 0.83 1.10
CA ARG A 51 19.28 0.28 2.20
C ARG A 51 18.60 -1.06 1.91
N ALA A 52 18.36 -1.37 0.65
CA ALA A 52 17.64 -2.56 0.23
C ALA A 52 18.19 -3.12 -1.11
N PRO A 53 19.46 -3.55 -1.15
CA PRO A 53 20.12 -3.99 -2.39
C PRO A 53 19.52 -5.27 -2.99
N ASP A 54 18.72 -6.01 -2.24
CA ASP A 54 17.95 -7.19 -2.66
C ASP A 54 16.69 -6.84 -3.45
N VAL A 55 16.27 -5.57 -3.45
CA VAL A 55 15.08 -5.11 -4.15
C VAL A 55 15.39 -4.84 -5.62
N THR A 56 14.61 -5.44 -6.50
CA THR A 56 14.70 -5.16 -7.94
C THR A 56 13.95 -3.87 -8.28
N VAL A 57 14.62 -2.95 -8.98
CA VAL A 57 13.98 -1.72 -9.46
C VAL A 57 13.59 -1.87 -10.92
N VAL A 58 12.30 -1.66 -11.23
CA VAL A 58 11.78 -1.59 -12.60
C VAL A 58 11.37 -0.15 -12.89
N VAL A 59 11.80 0.38 -14.03
CA VAL A 59 11.57 1.80 -14.38
C VAL A 59 10.31 1.94 -15.22
N GLN A 60 9.38 2.77 -14.74
CA GLN A 60 8.22 3.21 -15.50
C GLN A 60 8.56 4.54 -16.22
N GLU A 61 8.97 4.45 -17.48
CA GLU A 61 9.39 5.64 -18.27
C GLU A 61 8.23 6.62 -18.50
N ARG A 62 7.04 6.11 -18.76
CA ARG A 62 5.82 6.85 -19.00
C ARG A 62 4.81 6.61 -17.89
N ARG A 63 4.18 7.66 -17.38
CA ARG A 63 3.05 7.54 -16.46
C ARG A 63 1.84 7.01 -17.22
N GLY A 64 1.67 5.70 -17.22
CA GLY A 64 0.60 5.01 -17.93
C GLY A 64 -0.48 4.44 -16.99
N GLY A 65 -0.42 4.74 -15.71
CA GLY A 65 -1.34 4.22 -14.69
C GLY A 65 -0.77 3.04 -13.89
N THR A 66 -1.59 2.55 -12.96
CA THR A 66 -1.22 1.46 -12.03
C THR A 66 -1.18 0.10 -12.73
N GLY A 67 -2.04 -0.14 -13.68
CA GLY A 67 -2.01 -1.33 -14.55
C GLY A 67 -0.74 -1.38 -15.39
N HIS A 68 -0.38 -0.25 -16.01
CA HIS A 68 0.89 -0.13 -16.75
C HIS A 68 2.11 -0.44 -15.87
N ALA A 69 2.13 0.03 -14.61
CA ALA A 69 3.22 -0.26 -13.68
C ALA A 69 3.37 -1.77 -13.43
N VAL A 70 2.26 -2.48 -13.24
CA VAL A 70 2.28 -3.95 -13.06
C VAL A 70 2.64 -4.65 -14.37
N ARG A 71 2.15 -4.19 -15.52
CA ARG A 71 2.46 -4.78 -16.82
C ARG A 71 3.96 -4.78 -17.13
N ILE A 72 4.65 -3.65 -16.93
CA ILE A 72 6.11 -3.57 -17.15
C ILE A 72 6.90 -4.46 -16.20
N VAL A 73 6.42 -4.67 -14.95
CA VAL A 73 7.03 -5.65 -14.04
C VAL A 73 6.91 -7.05 -14.63
N LEU A 74 5.72 -7.46 -15.06
CA LEU A 74 5.49 -8.78 -15.64
C LEU A 74 6.32 -8.99 -16.92
N GLU A 75 6.48 -7.95 -17.75
CA GLU A 75 7.37 -7.97 -18.92
C GLU A 75 8.85 -8.15 -18.53
N ALA A 76 9.30 -7.50 -17.46
CA ALA A 76 10.70 -7.55 -17.00
C ALA A 76 11.06 -8.86 -16.31
N VAL A 77 10.15 -9.44 -15.52
CA VAL A 77 10.45 -10.63 -14.69
C VAL A 77 9.94 -11.94 -15.28
N GLY A 78 9.15 -11.86 -16.35
CA GLY A 78 8.54 -13.01 -17.00
C GLY A 78 7.37 -13.60 -16.20
N GLN A 79 7.10 -14.88 -16.42
CA GLN A 79 5.98 -15.56 -15.81
C GLN A 79 6.12 -15.65 -14.28
N ILE A 80 5.09 -15.20 -13.56
CA ILE A 80 5.00 -15.30 -12.12
C ILE A 80 4.08 -16.48 -11.76
N HIS A 81 4.65 -17.44 -11.03
CA HIS A 81 3.90 -18.54 -10.42
C HIS A 81 3.61 -18.22 -8.96
N GLY A 82 2.39 -18.44 -8.52
CA GLY A 82 1.94 -18.18 -7.16
C GLY A 82 1.30 -16.79 -7.00
N THR A 83 1.29 -16.29 -5.77
CA THR A 83 0.64 -15.03 -5.42
C THR A 83 1.55 -13.85 -5.70
N LEU A 84 1.02 -12.82 -6.38
CA LEU A 84 1.62 -11.51 -6.55
C LEU A 84 0.89 -10.51 -5.64
N LEU A 85 1.59 -9.96 -4.64
CA LEU A 85 1.10 -8.83 -3.87
C LEU A 85 1.45 -7.52 -4.57
N VAL A 86 0.50 -6.61 -4.63
CA VAL A 86 0.69 -5.25 -5.14
C VAL A 86 0.28 -4.26 -4.05
N THR A 87 1.14 -3.31 -3.74
CA THR A 87 0.87 -2.24 -2.78
C THR A 87 1.46 -0.92 -3.27
N TYR A 88 1.03 0.19 -2.69
CA TYR A 88 1.59 1.51 -2.95
C TYR A 88 2.77 1.81 -2.02
N ALA A 89 3.75 2.54 -2.54
CA ALA A 89 4.94 2.96 -1.77
C ALA A 89 4.68 4.17 -0.86
N ASP A 90 3.50 4.74 -0.88
CA ASP A 90 3.10 5.92 -0.11
C ASP A 90 2.09 5.63 1.01
N THR A 91 1.97 4.36 1.40
CA THR A 91 1.15 3.89 2.53
C THR A 91 2.05 3.39 3.67
N PRO A 92 2.78 4.27 4.37
CA PRO A 92 3.82 3.89 5.33
C PRO A 92 3.30 3.21 6.58
N LEU A 93 2.00 3.27 6.84
CA LEU A 93 1.37 2.71 8.03
C LEU A 93 0.87 1.28 7.83
N LEU A 94 1.00 0.72 6.62
CA LEU A 94 0.58 -0.64 6.28
C LEU A 94 1.40 -1.68 7.07
N ARG A 95 0.71 -2.60 7.73
CA ARG A 95 1.33 -3.64 8.57
C ARG A 95 1.51 -4.95 7.80
N ALA A 96 2.55 -5.69 8.17
CA ALA A 96 2.78 -7.04 7.67
C ALA A 96 1.59 -7.98 7.97
N SER A 97 1.03 -7.92 9.17
CA SER A 97 -0.13 -8.75 9.56
C SER A 97 -1.35 -8.53 8.68
N THR A 98 -1.54 -7.33 8.14
CA THR A 98 -2.62 -7.02 7.18
C THR A 98 -2.33 -7.66 5.81
N LEU A 99 -1.07 -7.61 5.36
CA LEU A 99 -0.64 -8.30 4.12
C LEU A 99 -0.71 -9.82 4.26
N GLU A 100 -0.35 -10.38 5.42
CA GLU A 100 -0.51 -11.81 5.74
C GLU A 100 -1.97 -12.23 5.69
N SER A 101 -2.87 -11.46 6.32
CA SER A 101 -4.30 -11.72 6.32
C SER A 101 -4.88 -11.69 4.90
N LEU A 102 -4.46 -10.72 4.07
CA LEU A 102 -4.84 -10.64 2.67
C LEU A 102 -4.39 -11.86 1.87
N THR A 103 -3.13 -12.27 2.06
CA THR A 103 -2.54 -13.42 1.36
C THR A 103 -3.19 -14.73 1.79
N ALA A 104 -3.45 -14.89 3.08
CA ALA A 104 -4.14 -16.08 3.62
C ALA A 104 -5.57 -16.18 3.06
N ALA A 105 -6.32 -15.08 3.06
CA ALA A 105 -7.66 -15.05 2.50
C ALA A 105 -7.68 -15.32 0.99
N HIS A 106 -6.71 -14.76 0.24
CA HIS A 106 -6.54 -15.02 -1.18
C HIS A 106 -6.35 -16.50 -1.47
N THR A 107 -5.47 -17.14 -0.71
CA THR A 107 -5.17 -18.58 -0.86
C THR A 107 -6.39 -19.43 -0.47
N ALA A 108 -7.03 -19.14 0.66
CA ALA A 108 -8.19 -19.87 1.15
C ALA A 108 -9.39 -19.80 0.19
N ALA A 109 -9.59 -18.66 -0.46
CA ALA A 109 -10.66 -18.47 -1.44
C ALA A 109 -10.35 -19.08 -2.82
N GLY A 110 -9.09 -19.47 -3.10
CA GLY A 110 -8.64 -19.85 -4.45
C GLY A 110 -8.90 -18.72 -5.46
N ALA A 111 -8.83 -17.48 -5.01
CA ALA A 111 -9.23 -16.32 -5.80
C ALA A 111 -8.20 -15.98 -6.88
N ALA A 112 -8.67 -15.42 -8.01
CA ALA A 112 -7.79 -14.82 -9.02
C ALA A 112 -7.29 -13.44 -8.59
N ALA A 113 -8.13 -12.71 -7.86
CA ALA A 113 -7.80 -11.45 -7.23
C ALA A 113 -8.45 -11.33 -5.86
N THR A 114 -7.75 -10.74 -4.89
CA THR A 114 -8.30 -10.35 -3.59
C THR A 114 -7.93 -8.89 -3.34
N VAL A 115 -8.95 -8.09 -3.07
CA VAL A 115 -8.84 -6.65 -2.86
C VAL A 115 -8.85 -6.36 -1.37
N LEU A 116 -7.87 -5.61 -0.88
CA LEU A 116 -7.94 -5.04 0.46
C LEU A 116 -8.86 -3.82 0.42
N THR A 117 -9.91 -3.83 1.22
CA THR A 117 -10.90 -2.73 1.30
C THR A 117 -10.89 -2.12 2.69
N THR A 118 -11.43 -0.93 2.83
CA THR A 118 -11.78 -0.35 4.13
C THR A 118 -12.95 0.60 3.99
N VAL A 119 -13.50 1.06 5.11
CA VAL A 119 -14.57 2.05 5.12
C VAL A 119 -14.03 3.36 5.67
N LEU A 120 -14.19 4.43 4.89
CA LEU A 120 -13.79 5.78 5.28
C LEU A 120 -15.01 6.67 5.41
N PRO A 121 -15.08 7.53 6.46
CA PRO A 121 -16.13 8.57 6.55
C PRO A 121 -16.09 9.55 5.36
N ASP A 122 -14.89 9.92 4.91
CA ASP A 122 -14.67 10.68 3.68
C ASP A 122 -13.85 9.82 2.69
N PRO A 123 -14.53 9.22 1.69
CA PRO A 123 -13.89 8.36 0.71
C PRO A 123 -13.36 9.12 -0.52
N ALA A 124 -13.28 10.45 -0.49
CA ALA A 124 -12.87 11.27 -1.63
C ALA A 124 -11.48 10.85 -2.16
N GLY A 125 -11.37 10.75 -3.48
CA GLY A 125 -10.12 10.40 -4.17
C GLY A 125 -9.83 8.90 -4.29
N TYR A 126 -10.55 8.03 -3.58
CA TYR A 126 -10.39 6.57 -3.67
C TYR A 126 -11.38 5.94 -4.65
N GLY A 127 -11.02 4.79 -5.23
CA GLY A 127 -11.96 3.92 -5.94
C GLY A 127 -13.01 3.35 -4.98
N ARG A 128 -14.22 3.12 -5.48
CA ARG A 128 -15.35 2.58 -4.70
C ARG A 128 -15.52 1.10 -4.96
N ILE A 129 -15.80 0.35 -3.91
CA ILE A 129 -16.19 -1.06 -4.01
C ILE A 129 -17.69 -1.14 -4.26
N ILE A 130 -18.06 -1.64 -5.41
CA ILE A 130 -19.45 -1.92 -5.74
C ILE A 130 -19.75 -3.35 -5.31
N ARG A 131 -20.88 -3.51 -4.61
CA ARG A 131 -21.35 -4.82 -4.18
C ARG A 131 -22.68 -5.16 -4.84
N GLY A 132 -22.82 -6.42 -5.23
CA GLY A 132 -24.07 -6.96 -5.75
C GLY A 132 -25.16 -7.07 -4.67
N ALA A 133 -26.35 -7.41 -5.09
CA ALA A 133 -27.51 -7.59 -4.19
C ALA A 133 -27.30 -8.69 -3.14
N ASP A 134 -26.40 -9.64 -3.40
CA ASP A 134 -25.96 -10.71 -2.49
C ASP A 134 -24.85 -10.27 -1.52
N GLY A 135 -24.39 -9.00 -1.59
CA GLY A 135 -23.27 -8.46 -0.84
C GLY A 135 -21.89 -8.87 -1.39
N GLY A 136 -21.83 -9.67 -2.45
CA GLY A 136 -20.60 -10.08 -3.11
C GLY A 136 -19.90 -8.90 -3.83
N PHE A 137 -18.61 -9.06 -4.13
CA PHE A 137 -17.89 -8.10 -4.95
C PHE A 137 -18.47 -8.04 -6.37
N GLU A 138 -18.74 -6.85 -6.86
CA GLU A 138 -19.23 -6.63 -8.22
C GLU A 138 -18.21 -5.89 -9.09
N ALA A 139 -17.72 -4.74 -8.64
CA ALA A 139 -16.77 -3.93 -9.38
C ALA A 139 -15.97 -2.99 -8.47
N ILE A 140 -14.92 -2.39 -9.04
CA ILE A 140 -14.25 -1.21 -8.51
C ILE A 140 -14.49 -0.08 -9.52
N VAL A 141 -14.95 1.07 -9.04
CA VAL A 141 -15.12 2.27 -9.86
C VAL A 141 -14.21 3.35 -9.32
N GLU A 142 -13.32 3.85 -10.17
CA GLU A 142 -12.40 4.92 -9.78
C GLU A 142 -13.17 6.22 -9.48
N HIS A 143 -12.66 7.03 -8.56
CA HIS A 143 -13.34 8.26 -8.12
C HIS A 143 -13.67 9.22 -9.28
N SER A 144 -12.79 9.32 -10.28
CA SER A 144 -12.97 10.16 -11.46
C SER A 144 -14.11 9.72 -12.38
N ASP A 145 -14.38 8.40 -12.40
CA ASP A 145 -15.33 7.77 -13.31
C ASP A 145 -16.66 7.42 -12.60
N ALA A 146 -16.74 7.64 -11.27
CA ALA A 146 -17.89 7.31 -10.45
C ALA A 146 -19.07 8.29 -10.63
N THR A 147 -20.31 7.78 -10.64
CA THR A 147 -21.53 8.58 -10.52
C THR A 147 -21.65 9.17 -9.11
N ASP A 148 -22.60 10.09 -8.90
CA ASP A 148 -22.82 10.69 -7.58
C ASP A 148 -23.30 9.65 -6.55
N GLU A 149 -24.14 8.69 -6.96
CA GLU A 149 -24.57 7.58 -6.12
C GLU A 149 -23.38 6.68 -5.75
N GLN A 150 -22.51 6.39 -6.70
CA GLN A 150 -21.30 5.60 -6.44
C GLN A 150 -20.32 6.34 -5.54
N ARG A 151 -20.18 7.67 -5.68
CA ARG A 151 -19.33 8.49 -4.81
C ARG A 151 -19.79 8.49 -3.35
N ALA A 152 -21.08 8.29 -3.09
CA ALA A 152 -21.63 8.18 -1.73
C ALA A 152 -21.25 6.87 -1.02
N ILE A 153 -20.76 5.86 -1.74
CA ILE A 153 -20.29 4.61 -1.15
C ILE A 153 -19.04 4.87 -0.32
N THR A 154 -19.03 4.42 0.93
CA THR A 154 -17.94 4.61 1.88
C THR A 154 -16.90 3.48 1.90
N GLU A 155 -17.22 2.32 1.32
CA GLU A 155 -16.24 1.24 1.15
C GLU A 155 -15.33 1.55 -0.04
N ILE A 156 -14.03 1.61 0.25
CA ILE A 156 -13.03 2.03 -0.73
C ILE A 156 -12.09 0.88 -1.11
N ASN A 157 -11.56 0.99 -2.31
CA ASN A 157 -10.40 0.25 -2.77
C ASN A 157 -9.13 0.89 -2.18
N SER A 158 -8.39 0.13 -1.38
CA SER A 158 -7.14 0.63 -0.78
C SER A 158 -5.98 0.71 -1.76
N GLY A 159 -6.08 0.02 -2.92
CA GLY A 159 -4.98 -0.13 -3.86
C GLY A 159 -3.98 -1.24 -3.47
N VAL A 160 -4.31 -2.04 -2.46
CA VAL A 160 -3.53 -3.22 -2.06
C VAL A 160 -4.26 -4.47 -2.52
N TYR A 161 -3.53 -5.35 -3.21
CA TYR A 161 -4.12 -6.53 -3.83
C TYR A 161 -3.24 -7.76 -3.67
N ALA A 162 -3.87 -8.93 -3.64
CA ALA A 162 -3.25 -10.20 -3.92
C ALA A 162 -3.84 -10.77 -5.23
N PHE A 163 -2.98 -11.17 -6.15
CA PHE A 163 -3.38 -11.76 -7.44
C PHE A 163 -2.77 -13.14 -7.63
N SER A 164 -3.45 -14.02 -8.36
CA SER A 164 -2.82 -15.13 -9.04
C SER A 164 -1.92 -14.57 -10.15
N GLY A 165 -0.59 -14.74 -10.03
CA GLY A 165 0.36 -14.14 -10.95
C GLY A 165 0.16 -14.57 -12.41
N ALA A 166 -0.21 -15.83 -12.63
CA ALA A 166 -0.45 -16.36 -13.97
C ALA A 166 -1.70 -15.75 -14.61
N LEU A 167 -2.80 -15.61 -13.84
CA LEU A 167 -4.07 -15.06 -14.34
C LEU A 167 -3.95 -13.55 -14.56
N LEU A 168 -3.26 -12.84 -13.67
CA LEU A 168 -3.02 -11.41 -13.84
C LEU A 168 -2.20 -11.12 -15.10
N ALA A 169 -1.18 -11.93 -15.41
CA ALA A 169 -0.34 -11.74 -16.59
C ALA A 169 -1.14 -11.79 -17.92
N ASP A 170 -2.28 -12.45 -17.93
CA ASP A 170 -3.18 -12.47 -19.08
C ASP A 170 -4.20 -11.34 -19.04
N ALA A 171 -4.81 -11.09 -17.88
CA ALA A 171 -5.79 -10.02 -17.71
C ALA A 171 -5.19 -8.63 -17.97
N ILE A 172 -3.97 -8.36 -17.52
CA ILE A 172 -3.32 -7.04 -17.63
C ILE A 172 -3.11 -6.60 -19.08
N LYS A 173 -2.95 -7.53 -20.02
CA LYS A 173 -2.80 -7.24 -21.46
C LYS A 173 -4.09 -6.70 -22.09
N ARG A 174 -5.23 -6.92 -21.45
CA ARG A 174 -6.56 -6.55 -21.92
C ARG A 174 -7.11 -5.30 -21.23
N VAL A 175 -6.33 -4.71 -20.31
CA VAL A 175 -6.72 -3.49 -19.60
C VAL A 175 -6.84 -2.34 -20.60
N PRO A 176 -8.00 -1.68 -20.67
CA PRO A 176 -8.24 -0.58 -21.59
C PRO A 176 -7.61 0.73 -21.10
N THR A 177 -7.66 1.75 -21.95
CA THR A 177 -7.25 3.13 -21.62
C THR A 177 -8.36 4.14 -21.91
N ASP A 178 -9.59 3.68 -22.14
CA ASP A 178 -10.77 4.49 -22.47
C ASP A 178 -11.47 5.06 -21.21
N ASN A 179 -10.69 5.58 -20.28
CA ASN A 179 -11.14 6.21 -19.04
C ASN A 179 -10.75 7.70 -19.01
N VAL A 180 -11.28 8.44 -18.02
CA VAL A 180 -11.09 9.90 -17.90
C VAL A 180 -9.60 10.31 -17.92
N LYS A 181 -8.69 9.48 -17.42
CA LYS A 181 -7.26 9.78 -17.38
C LYS A 181 -6.47 9.24 -18.57
N GLY A 182 -7.05 8.36 -19.38
CA GLY A 182 -6.34 7.67 -20.47
C GLY A 182 -5.22 6.76 -19.98
N GLU A 183 -5.39 6.14 -18.80
CA GLU A 183 -4.40 5.30 -18.12
C GLU A 183 -4.85 3.85 -18.04
N GLU A 184 -3.90 2.91 -17.98
CA GLU A 184 -4.18 1.52 -17.65
C GLU A 184 -4.43 1.41 -16.13
N TYR A 185 -5.68 1.18 -15.70
CA TYR A 185 -6.00 0.98 -14.31
C TYR A 185 -5.85 -0.47 -13.89
N LEU A 186 -5.18 -0.73 -12.76
CA LEU A 186 -5.07 -2.09 -12.22
C LEU A 186 -6.44 -2.63 -11.76
N THR A 187 -7.35 -1.74 -11.39
CA THR A 187 -8.74 -2.07 -11.04
C THR A 187 -9.51 -2.72 -12.18
N ASP A 188 -9.20 -2.35 -13.43
CA ASP A 188 -9.81 -2.99 -14.61
C ASP A 188 -9.38 -4.45 -14.76
N ALA A 189 -8.13 -4.80 -14.38
CA ALA A 189 -7.69 -6.19 -14.38
C ALA A 189 -8.51 -7.06 -13.41
N VAL A 190 -8.94 -6.51 -12.27
CA VAL A 190 -9.84 -7.20 -11.33
C VAL A 190 -11.21 -7.45 -11.99
N GLY A 191 -11.75 -6.45 -12.69
CA GLY A 191 -12.99 -6.56 -13.45
C GLY A 191 -12.92 -7.61 -14.55
N ILE A 192 -11.81 -7.63 -15.30
CA ILE A 192 -11.55 -8.62 -16.35
C ILE A 192 -11.51 -10.04 -15.80
N LEU A 193 -10.78 -10.27 -14.70
CA LEU A 193 -10.72 -11.58 -14.05
C LEU A 193 -12.10 -12.06 -13.60
N ARG A 194 -12.92 -11.15 -13.06
CA ARG A 194 -14.30 -11.46 -12.67
C ARG A 194 -15.17 -11.79 -13.92
N ALA A 195 -15.06 -11.03 -14.98
CA ALA A 195 -15.81 -11.26 -16.23
C ALA A 195 -15.44 -12.59 -16.88
N ASP A 196 -14.19 -13.04 -16.73
CA ASP A 196 -13.72 -14.35 -17.16
C ASP A 196 -14.23 -15.50 -16.28
N GLY A 197 -15.02 -15.21 -15.23
CA GLY A 197 -15.62 -16.20 -14.34
C GLY A 197 -14.72 -16.65 -13.19
N TYR A 198 -13.57 -15.98 -12.96
CA TYR A 198 -12.71 -16.30 -11.83
C TYR A 198 -13.22 -15.69 -10.52
N PRO A 199 -13.01 -16.36 -9.38
CA PRO A 199 -13.36 -15.82 -8.07
C PRO A 199 -12.57 -14.56 -7.75
N VAL A 200 -13.27 -13.51 -7.30
CA VAL A 200 -12.70 -12.29 -6.74
C VAL A 200 -13.18 -12.14 -5.30
N ALA A 201 -12.25 -11.95 -4.38
CA ALA A 201 -12.53 -11.78 -2.96
C ALA A 201 -12.22 -10.37 -2.49
N CYS A 202 -12.81 -9.97 -1.36
CA CYS A 202 -12.46 -8.75 -0.63
C CYS A 202 -12.12 -9.09 0.81
N VAL A 203 -11.07 -8.45 1.33
CA VAL A 203 -10.69 -8.49 2.74
C VAL A 203 -10.79 -7.07 3.27
N ARG A 204 -11.52 -6.89 4.37
CA ARG A 204 -11.66 -5.57 4.98
C ARG A 204 -10.53 -5.34 5.98
N CYS A 205 -9.75 -4.27 5.77
CA CYS A 205 -8.79 -3.78 6.75
C CYS A 205 -9.55 -3.21 7.97
N GLY A 206 -9.20 -3.69 9.16
CA GLY A 206 -9.84 -3.25 10.40
C GLY A 206 -9.39 -1.87 10.86
N ASP A 207 -8.18 -1.46 10.50
CA ASP A 207 -7.58 -0.15 10.82
C ASP A 207 -7.45 0.66 9.52
N PRO A 208 -8.35 1.61 9.26
CA PRO A 208 -8.32 2.41 8.03
C PRO A 208 -7.03 3.22 7.84
N GLU A 209 -6.35 3.57 8.92
CA GLU A 209 -5.10 4.33 8.88
C GLU A 209 -3.99 3.61 8.11
N GLU A 210 -3.99 2.26 8.13
CA GLU A 210 -2.98 1.44 7.46
C GLU A 210 -2.93 1.65 5.94
N VAL A 211 -4.07 1.94 5.35
CA VAL A 211 -4.22 2.02 3.89
C VAL A 211 -4.29 3.46 3.35
N MET A 212 -4.16 4.44 4.24
CA MET A 212 -4.17 5.84 3.81
C MET A 212 -2.85 6.25 3.15
N GLY A 213 -2.96 6.73 1.91
CA GLY A 213 -1.82 7.24 1.16
C GLY A 213 -1.45 8.67 1.56
N VAL A 214 -0.15 8.95 1.62
CA VAL A 214 0.40 10.28 1.95
C VAL A 214 0.68 11.05 0.67
N ASN A 215 -0.07 12.14 0.39
CA ASN A 215 0.03 12.92 -0.84
C ASN A 215 0.51 14.36 -0.63
N ASP A 216 0.39 14.88 0.58
CA ASP A 216 0.80 16.25 0.94
C ASP A 216 1.50 16.30 2.30
N GLN A 217 1.90 17.50 2.73
CA GLN A 217 2.62 17.70 3.98
C GLN A 217 1.73 17.53 5.22
N ALA A 218 0.43 17.80 5.10
CA ALA A 218 -0.50 17.61 6.21
C ALA A 218 -0.71 16.11 6.48
N GLN A 219 -0.92 15.33 5.42
CA GLN A 219 -1.00 13.87 5.50
C GLN A 219 0.32 13.24 5.99
N LEU A 220 1.49 13.81 5.60
CA LEU A 220 2.77 13.37 6.12
C LEU A 220 2.91 13.62 7.62
N ALA A 221 2.52 14.81 8.09
CA ALA A 221 2.55 15.14 9.52
C ALA A 221 1.60 14.22 10.32
N TRP A 222 0.43 13.92 9.78
CA TRP A 222 -0.50 12.97 10.36
C TRP A 222 0.12 11.56 10.44
N ALA A 223 0.68 11.03 9.34
CA ALA A 223 1.30 9.71 9.31
C ALA A 223 2.46 9.59 10.32
N ARG A 224 3.26 10.65 10.47
CA ARG A 224 4.32 10.73 11.50
C ARG A 224 3.75 10.62 12.92
N ARG A 225 2.63 11.31 13.19
CA ARG A 225 1.97 11.24 14.50
C ARG A 225 1.49 9.82 14.78
N VAL A 226 0.76 9.21 13.86
CA VAL A 226 0.25 7.83 14.00
C VAL A 226 1.40 6.84 14.21
N MET A 227 2.49 6.96 13.44
CA MET A 227 3.67 6.10 13.59
C MET A 227 4.31 6.29 14.98
N ASN A 228 4.50 7.53 15.42
CA ASN A 228 5.03 7.83 16.74
C ASN A 228 4.17 7.22 17.85
N ASP A 229 2.85 7.39 17.77
CA ASP A 229 1.92 6.84 18.76
C ASP A 229 2.00 5.31 18.83
N ARG A 230 2.20 4.63 17.67
CA ARG A 230 2.46 3.18 17.63
C ARG A 230 3.79 2.81 18.31
N VAL A 231 4.86 3.56 18.07
CA VAL A 231 6.18 3.33 18.67
C VAL A 231 6.12 3.56 20.18
N LEU A 232 5.51 4.66 20.62
CA LEU A 232 5.35 4.96 22.05
C LEU A 232 4.52 3.87 22.75
N SER A 233 3.41 3.45 22.16
CA SER A 233 2.55 2.38 22.69
C SER A 233 3.30 1.06 22.83
N ARG A 234 4.12 0.70 21.83
CA ARG A 234 4.99 -0.48 21.87
C ARG A 234 5.95 -0.44 23.05
N TRP A 235 6.65 0.69 23.24
CA TRP A 235 7.63 0.82 24.30
C TRP A 235 7.00 0.88 25.69
N MET A 236 5.89 1.58 25.86
CA MET A 236 5.13 1.57 27.13
C MET A 236 4.63 0.15 27.46
N GLY A 237 4.16 -0.59 26.44
CA GLY A 237 3.77 -2.00 26.59
C GLY A 237 4.95 -2.93 26.94
N ALA A 238 6.20 -2.55 26.58
CA ALA A 238 7.42 -3.28 26.89
C ALA A 238 8.02 -2.90 28.26
N GLY A 239 7.42 -1.94 28.99
CA GLY A 239 7.85 -1.56 30.34
C GLY A 239 8.72 -0.31 30.39
N VAL A 240 8.74 0.51 29.35
CA VAL A 240 9.37 1.84 29.34
C VAL A 240 8.38 2.86 29.93
N THR A 241 8.83 3.71 30.82
CA THR A 241 8.04 4.82 31.35
C THR A 241 8.22 6.06 30.48
N ILE A 242 7.15 6.52 29.82
CA ILE A 242 7.13 7.76 29.04
C ILE A 242 6.24 8.75 29.79
N ARG A 243 6.83 9.79 30.40
CA ARG A 243 6.09 10.73 31.23
C ARG A 243 5.13 11.62 30.49
N ASP A 244 5.47 11.98 29.26
CA ASP A 244 4.61 12.81 28.39
C ASP A 244 4.67 12.30 26.95
N PRO A 245 3.79 11.35 26.59
CA PRO A 245 3.72 10.83 25.23
C PRO A 245 3.40 11.90 24.16
N ALA A 246 2.70 12.98 24.56
CA ALA A 246 2.29 14.01 23.61
C ALA A 246 3.47 14.82 23.03
N THR A 247 4.54 14.98 23.80
CA THR A 247 5.74 15.72 23.40
C THR A 247 6.96 14.84 23.14
N THR A 248 6.84 13.52 23.30
CA THR A 248 7.92 12.56 23.07
C THR A 248 7.86 12.02 21.64
N TRP A 249 9.00 11.96 20.97
CA TRP A 249 9.17 11.40 19.64
C TRP A 249 10.27 10.36 19.64
N ILE A 250 9.99 9.17 19.10
CA ILE A 250 10.94 8.07 19.04
C ILE A 250 10.91 7.46 17.65
N ASP A 251 12.06 7.40 16.99
CA ASP A 251 12.17 6.77 15.70
C ASP A 251 12.03 5.24 15.78
N VAL A 252 11.57 4.61 14.71
CA VAL A 252 11.23 3.17 14.68
C VAL A 252 12.44 2.27 14.95
N GLY A 253 13.65 2.74 14.62
CA GLY A 253 14.91 2.03 14.81
C GLY A 253 15.50 2.11 16.21
N VAL A 254 14.94 2.95 17.10
CA VAL A 254 15.43 3.08 18.49
C VAL A 254 15.08 1.83 19.28
N GLU A 255 16.03 1.33 20.02
CA GLU A 255 15.89 0.22 20.96
C GLU A 255 15.97 0.74 22.40
N LEU A 256 15.04 0.32 23.24
CA LEU A 256 14.97 0.71 24.66
C LEU A 256 14.86 -0.54 25.54
N GLU A 257 15.53 -0.50 26.68
CA GLU A 257 15.41 -1.55 27.68
C GLU A 257 14.23 -1.29 28.62
N ARG A 258 13.77 -2.34 29.31
CA ARG A 258 12.78 -2.24 30.37
C ARG A 258 13.26 -1.30 31.44
N ASP A 259 12.33 -0.62 32.11
CA ASP A 259 12.58 0.32 33.25
C ASP A 259 13.30 1.62 32.81
N VAL A 260 13.55 1.85 31.53
CA VAL A 260 13.97 3.16 31.03
C VAL A 260 12.86 4.17 31.26
N GLU A 261 13.24 5.36 31.72
CA GLU A 261 12.33 6.48 31.95
C GLU A 261 12.67 7.65 31.02
N ILE A 262 11.65 8.11 30.24
CA ILE A 262 11.79 9.18 29.28
C ILE A 262 11.01 10.41 29.74
N GLY A 263 11.74 11.54 29.85
CA GLY A 263 11.18 12.83 30.25
C GLY A 263 10.37 13.51 29.10
N PRO A 264 9.60 14.56 29.46
CA PRO A 264 8.87 15.36 28.49
C PRO A 264 9.78 16.02 27.44
N GLY A 265 9.30 16.16 26.20
CA GLY A 265 10.00 16.85 25.12
C GLY A 265 11.22 16.10 24.57
N THR A 266 11.38 14.81 24.90
CA THR A 266 12.50 13.99 24.42
C THR A 266 12.29 13.60 22.95
N GLN A 267 13.38 13.66 22.17
CA GLN A 267 13.44 13.11 20.80
C GLN A 267 14.59 12.10 20.75
N LEU A 268 14.30 10.88 20.26
CA LEU A 268 15.27 9.80 20.06
C LEU A 268 15.27 9.39 18.58
N GLU A 269 16.47 9.48 17.95
CA GLU A 269 16.72 9.20 16.53
C GLU A 269 17.73 8.06 16.35
#